data_ad70d3099dd9e27f77c9dd16ddc4e4b9
#
_entry.id   ad70d3099dd9e27f77c9dd16ddc4e4b9
#
_cell.length_a   1.000
_cell.length_b   1.000
_cell.length_c   1.000
_cell.angle_alpha   90.00
_cell.angle_beta   90.00
_cell.angle_gamma   90.00
#
_symmetry.space_group_name_H-M   'P 1'
#
loop_
_entity.id
_entity.type
_entity.pdbx_description
1 polymer ?
#
loop_
_entity_poly.entity_id
_entity_poly.type
_entity_poly.pdbx_seq_one_letter_code
_entity_poly.pdbx_strand_id
1 'polypeptide(L)'
;MTGIIWACAATFIAACVPILAKVGTKKTDPALAGSIAGIVLCASIFFYRKDNIMGSSLIALGQRSVIFILLAGLATGLFGICFFKSIYDGYTFQVTAIVKCSYIITLAAGFFLFHNTPDTFDYIAIALMIVGTVILNLDGTGILFALLAAVCASAAHILVSLGGIQLDKGFIAFWCVFIGTLVLIIFTIAT
;
A
#
# COMPACT_ATOMS: atom_id res chain seq x y z
N MET A 1 -2.95 -24.29 5.80
CA MET A 1 -2.46 -23.80 7.11
C MET A 1 -1.26 -22.87 7.00
N THR A 2 -0.28 -23.11 6.13
CA THR A 2 0.91 -22.24 5.96
C THR A 2 0.58 -20.79 5.61
N GLY A 3 -0.42 -20.53 4.76
CA GLY A 3 -0.80 -19.17 4.36
C GLY A 3 -1.29 -18.29 5.52
N ILE A 4 -2.02 -18.85 6.48
CA ILE A 4 -2.54 -18.10 7.64
C ILE A 4 -1.39 -17.68 8.55
N ILE A 5 -0.41 -18.55 8.77
CA ILE A 5 0.77 -18.25 9.60
C ILE A 5 1.57 -17.09 9.00
N TRP A 6 1.80 -17.11 7.68
CA TRP A 6 2.46 -16.01 6.97
C TRP A 6 1.67 -14.71 7.00
N ALA A 7 0.33 -14.80 6.87
CA ALA A 7 -0.55 -13.64 6.99
C ALA A 7 -0.49 -13.02 8.39
N CYS A 8 -0.53 -13.83 9.45
CA CYS A 8 -0.40 -13.35 10.83
C CYS A 8 0.97 -12.69 11.07
N ALA A 9 2.06 -13.31 10.62
CA ALA A 9 3.40 -12.76 10.74
C ALA A 9 3.52 -11.42 9.98
N ALA A 10 3.01 -11.35 8.75
CA ALA A 10 3.00 -10.12 7.96
C ALA A 10 2.18 -9.01 8.63
N THR A 11 1.03 -9.34 9.22
CA THR A 11 0.19 -8.37 9.94
C THR A 11 0.91 -7.81 11.17
N PHE A 12 1.59 -8.67 11.94
CA PHE A 12 2.36 -8.23 13.09
C PHE A 12 3.50 -7.28 12.69
N ILE A 13 4.27 -7.63 11.66
CA ILE A 13 5.35 -6.77 11.14
C ILE A 13 4.76 -5.46 10.61
N ALA A 14 3.67 -5.52 9.85
CA ALA A 14 3.02 -4.33 9.30
C ALA A 14 2.48 -3.39 10.38
N ALA A 15 2.10 -3.90 11.56
CA ALA A 15 1.68 -3.06 12.68
C ALA A 15 2.83 -2.24 13.30
N CYS A 16 4.08 -2.71 13.17
CA CYS A 16 5.26 -1.96 13.64
C CYS A 16 5.61 -0.78 12.72
N VAL A 17 5.25 -0.84 11.43
CA VAL A 17 5.63 0.18 10.43
C VAL A 17 5.15 1.59 10.79
N PRO A 18 3.86 1.83 11.15
CA PRO A 18 3.41 3.17 11.52
C PRO A 18 4.10 3.74 12.76
N ILE A 19 4.44 2.88 13.72
CA ILE A 19 5.13 3.28 14.96
C ILE A 19 6.55 3.73 14.61
N LEU A 20 7.29 2.94 13.86
CA LEU A 20 8.64 3.26 13.40
C LEU A 20 8.64 4.50 12.50
N ALA A 21 7.66 4.62 11.61
CA ALA A 21 7.49 5.79 10.77
C ALA A 21 7.29 7.07 11.61
N LYS A 22 6.44 7.04 12.67
CA LYS A 22 6.23 8.19 13.55
C LYS A 22 7.50 8.58 14.30
N VAL A 23 8.28 7.61 14.75
CA VAL A 23 9.57 7.89 15.41
C VAL A 23 10.57 8.49 14.43
N GLY A 24 10.65 7.93 13.21
CA GLY A 24 11.54 8.40 12.16
C GLY A 24 11.21 9.82 11.67
N THR A 25 9.93 10.14 11.50
CA THR A 25 9.49 11.44 10.99
C THR A 25 9.54 12.58 12.00
N LYS A 26 9.81 12.31 13.29
CA LYS A 26 9.93 13.38 14.31
C LYS A 26 11.06 14.39 14.01
N LYS A 27 12.12 13.95 13.33
CA LYS A 27 13.32 14.76 13.07
C LYS A 27 13.68 14.87 11.60
N THR A 28 12.94 14.21 10.73
CA THR A 28 13.20 14.15 9.28
C THR A 28 11.94 14.49 8.50
N ASP A 29 12.13 14.98 7.28
CA ASP A 29 11.01 15.23 6.36
C ASP A 29 10.23 13.92 6.12
N PRO A 30 8.88 13.96 6.15
CA PRO A 30 8.04 12.81 5.85
C PRO A 30 8.33 12.15 4.50
N ALA A 31 8.60 12.95 3.47
CA ALA A 31 8.90 12.44 2.12
C ALA A 31 10.24 11.70 2.09
N LEU A 32 11.25 12.23 2.79
CA LEU A 32 12.56 11.58 2.91
C LEU A 32 12.47 10.27 3.68
N ALA A 33 11.71 10.22 4.77
CA ALA A 33 11.48 8.99 5.52
C ALA A 33 10.77 7.93 4.66
N GLY A 34 9.78 8.34 3.86
CA GLY A 34 9.10 7.47 2.89
C GLY A 34 10.03 6.94 1.80
N SER A 35 10.91 7.79 1.28
CA SER A 35 11.90 7.41 0.27
C SER A 35 12.89 6.36 0.77
N ILE A 36 13.41 6.54 1.98
CA ILE A 36 14.32 5.56 2.61
C ILE A 36 13.60 4.23 2.83
N ALA A 37 12.38 4.25 3.37
CA ALA A 37 11.59 3.06 3.58
C ALA A 37 11.31 2.31 2.25
N GLY A 38 10.99 3.06 1.18
CA GLY A 38 10.79 2.52 -0.15
C GLY A 38 12.05 1.84 -0.71
N ILE A 39 13.22 2.45 -0.58
CA ILE A 39 14.50 1.88 -1.02
C ILE A 39 14.79 0.56 -0.29
N VAL A 40 14.63 0.54 1.03
CA VAL A 40 14.84 -0.67 1.83
C VAL A 40 13.88 -1.78 1.42
N LEU A 41 12.61 -1.44 1.17
CA LEU A 41 11.60 -2.40 0.72
C LEU A 41 11.93 -2.95 -0.67
N CYS A 42 12.32 -2.09 -1.62
CA CYS A 42 12.78 -2.51 -2.95
C CYS A 42 13.97 -3.48 -2.87
N ALA A 43 14.98 -3.14 -2.08
CA ALA A 43 16.15 -3.99 -1.88
C ALA A 43 15.75 -5.35 -1.30
N SER A 44 14.89 -5.35 -0.29
CA SER A 44 14.42 -6.58 0.36
C SER A 44 13.67 -7.50 -0.62
N ILE A 45 12.76 -6.95 -1.44
CA ILE A 45 12.04 -7.73 -2.46
C ILE A 45 13.01 -8.25 -3.52
N PHE A 46 13.96 -7.42 -3.96
CA PHE A 46 14.95 -7.81 -4.96
C PHE A 46 15.81 -8.99 -4.48
N PHE A 47 16.37 -8.92 -3.28
CA PHE A 47 17.16 -10.01 -2.72
C PHE A 47 16.38 -11.30 -2.53
N TYR A 48 15.12 -11.21 -2.11
CA TYR A 48 14.28 -12.38 -1.87
C TYR A 48 13.80 -13.04 -3.17
N ARG A 49 13.59 -12.27 -4.24
CA ARG A 49 12.98 -12.73 -5.51
C ARG A 49 13.90 -12.55 -6.72
N LYS A 50 15.20 -12.43 -6.50
CA LYS A 50 16.22 -12.16 -7.52
C LYS A 50 16.03 -13.02 -8.77
N ASP A 51 15.89 -14.34 -8.62
CA ASP A 51 15.82 -15.27 -9.74
C ASP A 51 14.55 -15.05 -10.60
N ASN A 52 13.43 -14.75 -9.96
CA ASN A 52 12.16 -14.49 -10.66
C ASN A 52 12.15 -13.11 -11.33
N ILE A 53 12.79 -12.12 -10.73
CA ILE A 53 12.87 -10.76 -11.27
C ILE A 53 13.82 -10.71 -12.49
N MET A 54 14.95 -11.38 -12.40
CA MET A 54 15.94 -11.42 -13.50
C MET A 54 15.50 -12.31 -14.66
N GLY A 55 14.69 -13.34 -14.40
CA GLY A 55 14.16 -14.23 -15.43
C GLY A 55 12.97 -13.67 -16.22
N SER A 56 12.32 -12.62 -15.71
CA SER A 56 11.15 -11.99 -16.33
C SER A 56 11.54 -10.62 -16.87
N SER A 57 11.30 -10.39 -18.18
CA SER A 57 11.56 -9.07 -18.77
C SER A 57 10.27 -8.27 -18.93
N LEU A 58 10.28 -7.00 -18.56
CA LEU A 58 9.17 -6.05 -18.81
C LEU A 58 8.79 -5.99 -20.29
N ILE A 59 9.77 -6.22 -21.20
CA ILE A 59 9.58 -6.15 -22.65
C ILE A 59 8.75 -7.33 -23.17
N ALA A 60 8.79 -8.47 -22.46
CA ALA A 60 7.99 -9.65 -22.83
C ALA A 60 6.51 -9.54 -22.40
N LEU A 61 6.18 -8.49 -21.61
CA LEU A 61 4.84 -8.24 -21.14
C LEU A 61 4.00 -7.53 -22.21
N GLY A 62 2.73 -7.90 -22.31
CA GLY A 62 1.79 -7.16 -23.15
C GLY A 62 1.65 -5.71 -22.68
N GLN A 63 1.53 -4.77 -23.60
CA GLN A 63 1.36 -3.34 -23.33
C GLN A 63 0.36 -3.04 -22.21
N ARG A 64 -0.73 -3.78 -22.16
CA ARG A 64 -1.77 -3.61 -21.12
C ARG A 64 -1.23 -3.85 -19.72
N SER A 65 -0.51 -4.94 -19.49
CA SER A 65 0.05 -5.25 -18.17
C SER A 65 1.08 -4.22 -17.71
N VAL A 66 1.91 -3.72 -18.63
CA VAL A 66 2.89 -2.66 -18.33
C VAL A 66 2.21 -1.37 -17.87
N ILE A 67 1.15 -0.94 -18.57
CA ILE A 67 0.39 0.26 -18.20
C ILE A 67 -0.21 0.13 -16.79
N PHE A 68 -0.83 -1.03 -16.49
CA PHE A 68 -1.40 -1.24 -15.16
C PHE A 68 -0.33 -1.28 -14.05
N ILE A 69 0.84 -1.86 -14.29
CA ILE A 69 1.96 -1.86 -13.34
C ILE A 69 2.48 -0.44 -13.11
N LEU A 70 2.63 0.37 -14.16
CA LEU A 70 3.04 1.77 -14.06
C LEU A 70 2.04 2.58 -13.24
N LEU A 71 0.75 2.47 -13.54
CA LEU A 71 -0.32 3.16 -12.80
C LEU A 71 -0.39 2.70 -11.34
N ALA A 72 -0.25 1.41 -11.07
CA ALA A 72 -0.19 0.87 -9.72
C ALA A 72 1.03 1.39 -8.94
N GLY A 73 2.18 1.49 -9.60
CA GLY A 73 3.39 2.07 -9.03
C GLY A 73 3.22 3.55 -8.69
N LEU A 74 2.62 4.34 -9.58
CA LEU A 74 2.28 5.74 -9.31
C LEU A 74 1.32 5.87 -8.12
N ALA A 75 0.26 5.06 -8.07
CA ALA A 75 -0.68 5.03 -6.94
C ALA A 75 0.03 4.64 -5.63
N THR A 76 0.98 3.69 -5.67
CA THR A 76 1.80 3.31 -4.51
C THR A 76 2.70 4.46 -4.04
N GLY A 77 3.27 5.23 -4.95
CA GLY A 77 4.07 6.42 -4.61
C GLY A 77 3.23 7.52 -3.95
N LEU A 78 2.07 7.83 -4.52
CA LEU A 78 1.12 8.79 -3.94
C LEU A 78 0.60 8.32 -2.58
N PHE A 79 0.32 7.04 -2.43
CA PHE A 79 0.02 6.43 -1.13
C PHE A 79 1.13 6.72 -0.11
N GLY A 80 2.38 6.49 -0.47
CA GLY A 80 3.53 6.74 0.40
C GLY A 80 3.61 8.20 0.85
N ILE A 81 3.50 9.16 -0.07
CA ILE A 81 3.50 10.60 0.25
C ILE A 81 2.39 10.93 1.25
N CYS A 82 1.15 10.55 0.94
CA CYS A 82 -0.01 10.82 1.79
C CYS A 82 0.09 10.12 3.14
N PHE A 83 0.58 8.88 3.18
CA PHE A 83 0.72 8.09 4.40
C PHE A 83 1.74 8.69 5.36
N PHE A 84 2.95 8.98 4.89
CA PHE A 84 3.98 9.57 5.75
C PHE A 84 3.61 10.98 6.21
N LYS A 85 2.99 11.78 5.33
CA LYS A 85 2.47 13.11 5.69
C LYS A 85 1.36 13.00 6.74
N SER A 86 0.43 12.07 6.60
CA SER A 86 -0.65 11.88 7.58
C SER A 86 -0.14 11.40 8.94
N ILE A 87 0.90 10.54 8.98
CA ILE A 87 1.54 10.13 10.23
C ILE A 87 2.28 11.30 10.89
N TYR A 88 2.92 12.15 10.10
CA TYR A 88 3.60 13.34 10.61
C TYR A 88 2.61 14.30 11.28
N ASP A 89 1.51 14.64 10.61
CA ASP A 89 0.52 15.63 11.04
C ASP A 89 -0.51 15.05 12.04
N GLY A 90 -0.74 13.73 12.05
CA GLY A 90 -1.83 13.08 12.79
C GLY A 90 -1.38 12.11 13.88
N TYR A 91 -2.37 11.52 14.53
CA TYR A 91 -2.15 10.44 15.48
C TYR A 91 -1.99 9.10 14.74
N THR A 92 -0.89 8.39 14.99
CA THR A 92 -0.53 7.15 14.29
C THR A 92 -1.63 6.10 14.27
N PHE A 93 -2.36 5.94 15.39
CA PHE A 93 -3.43 4.94 15.49
C PHE A 93 -4.66 5.31 14.64
N GLN A 94 -5.04 6.60 14.59
CA GLN A 94 -6.15 7.09 13.75
C GLN A 94 -5.80 6.94 12.27
N VAL A 95 -4.62 7.41 11.87
CA VAL A 95 -4.11 7.27 10.50
C VAL A 95 -4.11 5.82 10.05
N THR A 96 -3.59 4.92 10.89
CA THR A 96 -3.53 3.49 10.58
C THR A 96 -4.92 2.89 10.40
N ALA A 97 -5.88 3.24 11.27
CA ALA A 97 -7.26 2.76 11.17
C ALA A 97 -7.92 3.23 9.87
N ILE A 98 -7.79 4.52 9.52
CA ILE A 98 -8.35 5.09 8.29
C ILE A 98 -7.74 4.42 7.05
N VAL A 99 -6.41 4.25 7.02
CA VAL A 99 -5.73 3.61 5.90
C VAL A 99 -6.18 2.16 5.73
N LYS A 100 -6.45 1.45 6.82
CA LYS A 100 -7.01 0.08 6.75
C LYS A 100 -8.42 0.03 6.16
N CYS A 101 -9.21 1.09 6.24
CA CYS A 101 -10.49 1.18 5.54
C CYS A 101 -10.36 1.11 4.01
N SER A 102 -9.15 1.23 3.45
CA SER A 102 -8.89 0.97 2.03
C SER A 102 -9.35 -0.42 1.58
N TYR A 103 -9.36 -1.40 2.48
CA TYR A 103 -9.86 -2.74 2.18
C TYR A 103 -11.36 -2.76 1.85
N ILE A 104 -12.15 -1.85 2.41
CA ILE A 104 -13.58 -1.71 2.09
C ILE A 104 -13.74 -1.31 0.62
N ILE A 105 -12.94 -0.34 0.16
CA ILE A 105 -12.96 0.12 -1.23
C ILE A 105 -12.48 -1.00 -2.16
N THR A 106 -11.42 -1.71 -1.78
CA THR A 106 -10.89 -2.84 -2.56
C THR A 106 -11.90 -3.99 -2.66
N LEU A 107 -12.63 -4.28 -1.57
CA LEU A 107 -13.65 -5.32 -1.56
C LEU A 107 -14.87 -4.91 -2.41
N ALA A 108 -15.32 -3.67 -2.31
CA ALA A 108 -16.37 -3.14 -3.18
C ALA A 108 -15.98 -3.22 -4.65
N ALA A 109 -14.74 -2.84 -4.99
CA ALA A 109 -14.22 -3.00 -6.35
C ALA A 109 -14.13 -4.48 -6.77
N GLY A 110 -13.75 -5.37 -5.86
CA GLY A 110 -13.75 -6.82 -6.07
C GLY A 110 -15.13 -7.35 -6.46
N PHE A 111 -16.16 -6.87 -5.78
CA PHE A 111 -17.54 -7.21 -6.10
C PHE A 111 -17.97 -6.70 -7.49
N PHE A 112 -17.74 -5.40 -7.78
CA PHE A 112 -18.21 -4.78 -9.03
C PHE A 112 -17.37 -5.16 -10.26
N LEU A 113 -16.04 -5.27 -10.12
CA LEU A 113 -15.14 -5.50 -11.25
C LEU A 113 -14.83 -6.97 -11.50
N PHE A 114 -14.75 -7.77 -10.44
CA PHE A 114 -14.36 -9.17 -10.53
C PHE A 114 -15.51 -10.14 -10.24
N HIS A 115 -16.72 -9.61 -9.96
CA HIS A 115 -17.91 -10.40 -9.62
C HIS A 115 -17.68 -11.38 -8.45
N ASN A 116 -16.74 -11.07 -7.57
CA ASN A 116 -16.52 -11.84 -6.36
C ASN A 116 -17.68 -11.60 -5.39
N THR A 117 -18.37 -12.64 -4.98
CA THR A 117 -19.43 -12.54 -3.97
C THR A 117 -18.80 -12.55 -2.59
N PRO A 118 -18.93 -11.45 -1.80
CA PRO A 118 -18.43 -11.43 -0.43
C PRO A 118 -19.17 -12.47 0.42
N ASP A 119 -18.43 -13.13 1.32
CA ASP A 119 -19.04 -14.04 2.29
C ASP A 119 -19.62 -13.25 3.47
N THR A 120 -20.48 -13.88 4.28
CA THR A 120 -21.09 -13.27 5.47
C THR A 120 -20.03 -12.73 6.44
N PHE A 121 -18.87 -13.41 6.55
CA PHE A 121 -17.76 -12.96 7.37
C PHE A 121 -17.10 -11.68 6.85
N ASP A 122 -17.09 -11.43 5.55
CA ASP A 122 -16.56 -10.20 4.95
C ASP A 122 -17.41 -9.00 5.36
N TYR A 123 -18.74 -9.15 5.36
CA TYR A 123 -19.66 -8.09 5.82
C TYR A 123 -19.50 -7.77 7.29
N ILE A 124 -19.31 -8.80 8.14
CA ILE A 124 -19.05 -8.60 9.57
C ILE A 124 -17.71 -7.88 9.77
N ALA A 125 -16.66 -8.28 9.05
CA ALA A 125 -15.36 -7.64 9.12
C ALA A 125 -15.43 -6.15 8.73
N ILE A 126 -16.13 -5.81 7.65
CA ILE A 126 -16.36 -4.43 7.22
C ILE A 126 -17.08 -3.63 8.32
N ALA A 127 -18.16 -4.18 8.87
CA ALA A 127 -18.92 -3.51 9.91
C ALA A 127 -18.05 -3.20 11.14
N LEU A 128 -17.23 -4.17 11.57
CA LEU A 128 -16.30 -3.99 12.69
C LEU A 128 -15.22 -2.94 12.38
N MET A 129 -14.70 -2.90 11.14
CA MET A 129 -13.72 -1.88 10.72
C MET A 129 -14.33 -0.48 10.75
N ILE A 130 -15.55 -0.30 10.25
CA ILE A 130 -16.25 1.00 10.26
C ILE A 130 -16.50 1.45 11.69
N VAL A 131 -17.07 0.59 12.53
CA VAL A 131 -17.35 0.89 13.94
C VAL A 131 -16.07 1.25 14.68
N GLY A 132 -15.00 0.44 14.51
CA GLY A 132 -13.71 0.71 15.14
C GLY A 132 -13.12 2.06 14.72
N THR A 133 -13.24 2.43 13.44
CA THR A 133 -12.74 3.70 12.93
C THR A 133 -13.55 4.89 13.47
N VAL A 134 -14.88 4.76 13.57
CA VAL A 134 -15.75 5.81 14.11
C VAL A 134 -15.50 6.05 15.61
N ILE A 135 -15.28 4.98 16.38
CA ILE A 135 -14.98 5.08 17.83
C ILE A 135 -13.67 5.82 18.10
N LEU A 136 -12.72 5.80 17.16
CA LEU A 136 -11.41 6.42 17.34
C LEU A 136 -11.41 7.96 17.37
N ASN A 137 -12.57 8.63 17.36
CA ASN A 137 -12.68 10.09 17.38
C ASN A 137 -11.73 10.74 16.36
N LEU A 138 -12.19 10.88 15.14
CA LEU A 138 -11.37 11.35 14.02
C LEU A 138 -11.19 12.87 14.08
N ASP A 139 -10.32 13.34 14.96
CA ASP A 139 -9.95 14.75 15.07
C ASP A 139 -8.51 14.95 14.60
N GLY A 140 -8.29 15.89 13.70
CA GLY A 140 -6.94 16.31 13.33
C GLY A 140 -6.67 16.52 11.84
N THR A 141 -5.61 17.27 11.56
CA THR A 141 -5.18 17.65 10.21
C THR A 141 -4.67 16.48 9.36
N GLY A 142 -4.19 15.40 9.98
CA GLY A 142 -3.70 14.21 9.31
C GLY A 142 -4.78 13.34 8.63
N ILE A 143 -6.06 13.52 8.98
CA ILE A 143 -7.18 12.69 8.50
C ILE A 143 -7.36 12.79 6.99
N LEU A 144 -7.28 14.00 6.44
CA LEU A 144 -7.43 14.21 4.99
C LEU A 144 -6.37 13.43 4.21
N PHE A 145 -5.11 13.51 4.63
CA PHE A 145 -4.02 12.75 4.02
C PHE A 145 -4.17 11.25 4.22
N ALA A 146 -4.70 10.81 5.37
CA ALA A 146 -5.00 9.39 5.61
C ALA A 146 -6.11 8.85 4.69
N LEU A 147 -7.15 9.64 4.44
CA LEU A 147 -8.20 9.29 3.48
C LEU A 147 -7.67 9.22 2.05
N LEU A 148 -6.86 10.20 1.63
CA LEU A 148 -6.19 10.16 0.33
C LEU A 148 -5.27 8.94 0.22
N ALA A 149 -4.52 8.63 1.25
CA ALA A 149 -3.69 7.42 1.30
C ALA A 149 -4.54 6.14 1.16
N ALA A 150 -5.70 6.06 1.82
CA ALA A 150 -6.61 4.92 1.70
C ALA A 150 -7.11 4.73 0.27
N VAL A 151 -7.49 5.82 -0.42
CA VAL A 151 -7.92 5.79 -1.83
C VAL A 151 -6.77 5.35 -2.74
N CYS A 152 -5.57 5.91 -2.57
CA CYS A 152 -4.40 5.53 -3.36
C CYS A 152 -4.00 4.06 -3.14
N ALA A 153 -4.05 3.57 -1.90
CA ALA A 153 -3.79 2.16 -1.59
C ALA A 153 -4.79 1.24 -2.29
N SER A 154 -6.08 1.57 -2.25
CA SER A 154 -7.13 0.80 -2.93
C SER A 154 -6.93 0.80 -4.43
N ALA A 155 -6.62 1.96 -5.03
CA ALA A 155 -6.34 2.08 -6.45
C ALA A 155 -5.14 1.21 -6.85
N ALA A 156 -4.06 1.22 -6.08
CA ALA A 156 -2.89 0.38 -6.34
C ALA A 156 -3.27 -1.12 -6.33
N HIS A 157 -4.02 -1.59 -5.35
CA HIS A 157 -4.45 -2.99 -5.27
C HIS A 157 -5.36 -3.39 -6.44
N ILE A 158 -6.31 -2.54 -6.82
CA ILE A 158 -7.22 -2.79 -7.94
C ILE A 158 -6.43 -2.85 -9.27
N LEU A 159 -5.53 -1.91 -9.50
CA LEU A 159 -4.70 -1.86 -10.70
C LEU A 159 -3.79 -3.08 -10.83
N VAL A 160 -3.17 -3.52 -9.71
CA VAL A 160 -2.39 -4.77 -9.68
C VAL A 160 -3.27 -5.96 -10.03
N SER A 161 -4.48 -6.04 -9.50
CA SER A 161 -5.41 -7.14 -9.77
C SER A 161 -5.85 -7.17 -11.25
N LEU A 162 -6.06 -5.99 -11.86
CA LEU A 162 -6.45 -5.87 -13.27
C LEU A 162 -5.31 -6.19 -14.25
N GLY A 163 -4.08 -5.85 -13.89
CA GLY A 163 -2.91 -5.98 -14.77
C GLY A 163 -2.09 -7.24 -14.56
N GLY A 164 -2.18 -7.86 -13.37
CA GLY A 164 -1.23 -8.85 -12.90
C GLY A 164 -1.67 -10.31 -12.90
N ILE A 165 -2.82 -10.65 -13.48
CA ILE A 165 -3.46 -11.97 -13.34
C ILE A 165 -2.57 -13.15 -13.80
N GLN A 166 -1.63 -12.92 -14.72
CA GLN A 166 -0.76 -13.97 -15.28
C GLN A 166 0.73 -13.84 -14.90
N LEU A 167 1.08 -12.88 -14.04
CA LEU A 167 2.47 -12.57 -13.73
C LEU A 167 2.88 -13.07 -12.34
N ASP A 168 4.19 -13.28 -12.15
CA ASP A 168 4.73 -13.56 -10.81
C ASP A 168 4.47 -12.38 -9.88
N LYS A 169 3.84 -12.69 -8.73
CA LYS A 169 3.46 -11.70 -7.73
C LYS A 169 4.65 -10.91 -7.18
N GLY A 170 5.82 -11.55 -7.10
CA GLY A 170 7.04 -10.91 -6.64
C GLY A 170 7.57 -9.90 -7.66
N PHE A 171 7.48 -10.21 -8.95
CA PHE A 171 7.84 -9.30 -10.04
C PHE A 171 6.96 -8.04 -10.04
N ILE A 172 5.64 -8.20 -9.93
CA ILE A 172 4.72 -7.07 -9.87
C ILE A 172 4.99 -6.21 -8.63
N ALA A 173 5.13 -6.85 -7.46
CA ALA A 173 5.40 -6.15 -6.21
C ALA A 173 6.69 -5.33 -6.30
N PHE A 174 7.77 -5.90 -6.86
CA PHE A 174 9.02 -5.19 -7.06
C PHE A 174 8.85 -3.92 -7.90
N TRP A 175 8.23 -4.04 -9.08
CA TRP A 175 8.07 -2.91 -9.98
C TRP A 175 7.13 -1.83 -9.43
N CYS A 176 6.04 -2.22 -8.77
CA CYS A 176 5.15 -1.26 -8.13
C CYS A 176 5.86 -0.47 -7.02
N VAL A 177 6.62 -1.15 -6.16
CA VAL A 177 7.38 -0.49 -5.10
C VAL A 177 8.53 0.35 -5.67
N PHE A 178 9.24 -0.14 -6.70
CA PHE A 178 10.32 0.59 -7.36
C PHE A 178 9.82 1.91 -7.96
N ILE A 179 8.75 1.88 -8.75
CA ILE A 179 8.14 3.07 -9.34
C ILE A 179 7.62 4.01 -8.25
N GLY A 180 6.93 3.45 -7.23
CA GLY A 180 6.45 4.23 -6.09
C GLY A 180 7.58 4.93 -5.34
N THR A 181 8.72 4.26 -5.15
CA THR A 181 9.91 4.85 -4.53
C THR A 181 10.51 5.95 -5.38
N LEU A 182 10.56 5.80 -6.71
CA LEU A 182 11.00 6.86 -7.60
C LEU A 182 10.12 8.11 -7.49
N VAL A 183 8.80 7.94 -7.41
CA VAL A 183 7.86 9.05 -7.19
C VAL A 183 8.15 9.77 -5.87
N LEU A 184 8.39 9.03 -4.80
CA LEU A 184 8.75 9.58 -3.49
C LEU A 184 10.06 10.36 -3.54
N ILE A 185 11.09 9.82 -4.19
CA ILE A 185 12.39 10.49 -4.34
C ILE A 185 12.25 11.80 -5.14
N ILE A 186 11.53 11.75 -6.26
CA ILE A 186 11.27 12.95 -7.08
C ILE A 186 10.54 14.00 -6.25
N PHE A 187 9.53 13.60 -5.49
CA PHE A 187 8.79 14.50 -4.62
C PHE A 187 9.69 15.11 -3.54
N THR A 188 10.57 14.30 -2.89
CA THR A 188 11.51 14.76 -1.88
C THR A 188 12.54 15.77 -2.43
N ILE A 189 12.95 15.63 -3.69
CA ILE A 189 13.89 16.57 -4.32
C ILE A 189 13.19 17.87 -4.73
N ALA A 190 11.90 17.81 -5.06
CA ALA A 190 11.11 18.94 -5.52
C ALA A 190 10.57 19.83 -4.38
N THR A 191 10.54 19.32 -3.14
CA THR A 191 10.08 20.06 -1.93
C THR A 191 11.24 20.48 -1.07
#